data_e9567441450f2ea073956c10ceb51c6a
#
_entry.id   e9567441450f2ea073956c10ceb51c6a
#
_cell.length_a   1.000
_cell.length_b   1.000
_cell.length_c   1.000
_cell.angle_alpha   90.00
_cell.angle_beta   90.00
_cell.angle_gamma   90.00
#
_symmetry.space_group_name_H-M   'P 1'
#
loop_
_entity.id
_entity.type
_entity.pdbx_description
1 polymer ?
#
loop_
_entity_poly.entity_id
_entity_poly.type
_entity_poly.pdbx_seq_one_letter_code
_entity_poly.pdbx_strand_id
1 'polypeptide(L)'
;MTVSPFSQPLLRDKQEALDIQDLQGLVCLNLKVGSIRVFSGFYTRIDQVFILWGLICAGIFLTAQFLAISWDTQAIWWSTLTLVGSIAMVVLTWFWASVEKVRWLVYCWVILMLGGVVLTDLSIFLGWGEVLMRLCPLWLGLTSIGYLCTVLALRSRAFLLMALIHLLGMAIIPYFSEWQFFTTGLVMMISLLIMAELQWDMRPPIDSDLLTPEQKLFNQHQNQRRQLADLQRVKN
;
A
#
# COMPACT_ATOMS: atom_id res chain seq x y z
N MET A 1 25.13 -17.78 -9.45
CA MET A 1 25.42 -16.34 -9.55
C MET A 1 24.32 -15.61 -8.80
N THR A 2 24.64 -15.01 -7.66
CA THR A 2 23.70 -14.18 -6.90
C THR A 2 23.60 -12.84 -7.63
N VAL A 3 22.45 -12.59 -8.25
CA VAL A 3 22.14 -11.28 -8.85
C VAL A 3 22.15 -10.24 -7.71
N SER A 4 22.95 -9.19 -7.87
CA SER A 4 23.00 -8.12 -6.86
C SER A 4 21.59 -7.52 -6.69
N PRO A 5 21.10 -7.32 -5.45
CA PRO A 5 19.78 -6.71 -5.22
C PRO A 5 19.64 -5.31 -5.86
N PHE A 6 20.75 -4.65 -6.18
CA PHE A 6 20.76 -3.35 -6.86
C PHE A 6 20.60 -3.42 -8.38
N SER A 7 20.65 -4.60 -8.99
CA SER A 7 20.46 -4.76 -10.45
C SER A 7 19.00 -4.91 -10.88
N GLN A 8 18.08 -5.14 -9.94
CA GLN A 8 16.65 -5.23 -10.25
C GLN A 8 16.00 -3.85 -10.27
N PRO A 9 15.03 -3.59 -11.17
CA PRO A 9 14.27 -2.34 -11.16
C PRO A 9 13.43 -2.23 -9.89
N LEU A 10 13.25 -1.01 -9.38
CA LEU A 10 12.41 -0.71 -8.20
C LEU A 10 10.95 -1.10 -8.42
N LEU A 11 10.45 -0.76 -9.59
CA LEU A 11 9.09 -1.03 -10.06
C LEU A 11 9.18 -1.65 -11.45
N ARG A 12 8.35 -2.64 -11.71
CA ARG A 12 8.29 -3.37 -12.98
C ARG A 12 6.86 -3.80 -13.29
N ASP A 13 6.61 -4.20 -14.52
CA ASP A 13 5.34 -4.83 -14.87
C ASP A 13 5.13 -6.11 -14.05
N LYS A 14 3.88 -6.38 -13.69
CA LYS A 14 3.52 -7.58 -12.94
C LYS A 14 3.92 -8.84 -13.68
N GLN A 15 4.56 -9.76 -12.97
CA GLN A 15 4.97 -11.06 -13.48
C GLN A 15 3.90 -12.10 -13.16
N GLU A 16 3.60 -12.97 -14.11
CA GLU A 16 2.62 -14.07 -13.94
C GLU A 16 3.11 -15.18 -13.00
N ALA A 17 4.41 -15.23 -12.71
CA ALA A 17 5.02 -16.22 -11.83
C ALA A 17 4.78 -15.84 -10.35
N LEU A 18 3.56 -16.09 -9.85
CA LEU A 18 3.13 -15.80 -8.49
C LEU A 18 3.41 -16.97 -7.54
N ASP A 19 3.72 -16.65 -6.29
CA ASP A 19 3.84 -17.62 -5.20
C ASP A 19 2.46 -18.08 -4.70
N ILE A 20 2.39 -19.18 -3.96
CA ILE A 20 1.12 -19.76 -3.49
C ILE A 20 0.32 -18.78 -2.61
N GLN A 21 1.01 -17.97 -1.79
CA GLN A 21 0.39 -16.95 -0.94
C GLN A 21 -0.20 -15.80 -1.74
N ASP A 22 0.33 -15.50 -2.94
CA ASP A 22 -0.17 -14.46 -3.84
C ASP A 22 -1.37 -14.93 -4.66
N LEU A 23 -1.43 -16.25 -4.95
CA LEU A 23 -2.54 -16.87 -5.67
C LEU A 23 -3.82 -16.93 -4.83
N GLN A 24 -3.69 -16.91 -3.49
CA GLN A 24 -4.85 -16.97 -2.62
C GLN A 24 -5.67 -15.68 -2.70
N GLY A 25 -6.87 -15.78 -3.25
CA GLY A 25 -7.80 -14.65 -3.41
C GLY A 25 -7.41 -13.70 -4.51
N LEU A 26 -6.68 -14.19 -5.50
CA LEU A 26 -6.34 -13.46 -6.73
C LEU A 26 -7.62 -13.05 -7.47
N VAL A 27 -7.71 -11.78 -7.83
CA VAL A 27 -8.79 -11.24 -8.66
C VAL A 27 -8.23 -10.95 -10.05
N CYS A 28 -8.83 -11.57 -11.08
CA CYS A 28 -8.49 -11.31 -12.47
C CYS A 28 -9.59 -10.45 -13.10
N LEU A 29 -9.21 -9.26 -13.58
CA LEU A 29 -10.10 -8.36 -14.31
C LEU A 29 -9.78 -8.45 -15.79
N ASN A 30 -10.80 -8.70 -16.61
CA ASN A 30 -10.67 -8.74 -18.05
C ASN A 30 -11.85 -8.00 -18.68
N LEU A 31 -11.64 -6.71 -18.93
CA LEU A 31 -12.64 -5.84 -19.53
C LEU A 31 -12.50 -5.81 -21.03
N LYS A 32 -13.55 -6.25 -21.73
CA LYS A 32 -13.66 -6.20 -23.18
C LYS A 32 -14.83 -5.31 -23.58
N VAL A 33 -14.61 -4.44 -24.55
CA VAL A 33 -15.66 -3.64 -25.21
C VAL A 33 -15.74 -4.10 -26.66
N GLY A 34 -16.74 -4.91 -26.96
CA GLY A 34 -16.82 -5.61 -28.26
C GLY A 34 -15.67 -6.58 -28.45
N SER A 35 -14.94 -6.44 -29.56
CA SER A 35 -13.74 -7.26 -29.88
C SER A 35 -12.45 -6.70 -29.27
N ILE A 36 -12.47 -5.50 -28.70
CA ILE A 36 -11.29 -4.82 -28.17
C ILE A 36 -11.14 -5.14 -26.68
N ARG A 37 -9.96 -5.69 -26.32
CA ARG A 37 -9.57 -5.83 -24.91
C ARG A 37 -9.08 -4.47 -24.40
N VAL A 38 -9.89 -3.84 -23.53
CA VAL A 38 -9.61 -2.51 -22.97
C VAL A 38 -8.65 -2.63 -21.77
N PHE A 39 -8.85 -3.66 -20.96
CA PHE A 39 -8.04 -3.87 -19.76
C PHE A 39 -7.95 -5.35 -19.40
N SER A 40 -6.76 -5.80 -19.03
CA SER A 40 -6.53 -7.15 -18.52
C SER A 40 -5.45 -7.06 -17.44
N GLY A 41 -5.82 -7.32 -16.21
CA GLY A 41 -4.90 -7.29 -15.07
C GLY A 41 -5.29 -8.32 -14.02
N PHE A 42 -4.36 -8.63 -13.13
CA PHE A 42 -4.62 -9.45 -11.96
C PHE A 42 -4.16 -8.70 -10.72
N TYR A 43 -4.89 -8.92 -9.61
CA TYR A 43 -4.65 -8.24 -8.35
C TYR A 43 -4.58 -9.26 -7.22
N THR A 44 -3.43 -9.32 -6.57
CA THR A 44 -3.23 -10.09 -5.35
C THR A 44 -3.98 -9.44 -4.19
N ARG A 45 -4.09 -10.12 -3.05
CA ARG A 45 -4.71 -9.52 -1.86
C ARG A 45 -3.99 -8.26 -1.37
N ILE A 46 -2.68 -8.20 -1.57
CA ILE A 46 -1.90 -6.99 -1.24
C ILE A 46 -2.26 -5.84 -2.17
N ASP A 47 -2.37 -6.10 -3.48
CA ASP A 47 -2.81 -5.08 -4.45
C ASP A 47 -4.23 -4.59 -4.13
N GLN A 48 -5.13 -5.50 -3.77
CA GLN A 48 -6.51 -5.16 -3.35
C GLN A 48 -6.51 -4.23 -2.14
N VAL A 49 -5.61 -4.44 -1.18
CA VAL A 49 -5.45 -3.55 -0.02
C VAL A 49 -4.94 -2.18 -0.44
N PHE A 50 -3.98 -2.10 -1.36
CA PHE A 50 -3.51 -0.82 -1.87
C PHE A 50 -4.62 -0.05 -2.60
N ILE A 51 -5.41 -0.72 -3.44
CA ILE A 51 -6.56 -0.10 -4.12
C ILE A 51 -7.59 0.39 -3.09
N LEU A 52 -7.94 -0.45 -2.11
CA LEU A 52 -8.89 -0.10 -1.06
C LEU A 52 -8.45 1.17 -0.31
N TRP A 53 -7.20 1.20 0.16
CA TRP A 53 -6.66 2.37 0.86
C TRP A 53 -6.53 3.59 -0.05
N GLY A 54 -6.18 3.41 -1.32
CA GLY A 54 -6.18 4.49 -2.31
C GLY A 54 -7.56 5.14 -2.45
N LEU A 55 -8.61 4.34 -2.53
CA LEU A 55 -10.00 4.83 -2.60
C LEU A 55 -10.45 5.47 -1.27
N ILE A 56 -10.09 4.92 -0.13
CA ILE A 56 -10.38 5.52 1.19
C ILE A 56 -9.69 6.88 1.31
N CYS A 57 -8.40 6.97 0.98
CA CYS A 57 -7.68 8.24 0.99
C CYS A 57 -8.32 9.26 0.05
N ALA A 58 -8.67 8.86 -1.17
CA ALA A 58 -9.39 9.73 -2.10
C ALA A 58 -10.72 10.22 -1.48
N GLY A 59 -11.53 9.31 -0.94
CA GLY A 59 -12.80 9.65 -0.31
C GLY A 59 -12.64 10.64 0.84
N ILE A 60 -11.70 10.40 1.75
CA ILE A 60 -11.44 11.25 2.92
C ILE A 60 -10.97 12.64 2.46
N PHE A 61 -9.91 12.72 1.68
CA PHE A 61 -9.26 14.00 1.36
C PHE A 61 -10.01 14.83 0.32
N LEU A 62 -10.74 14.20 -0.64
CA LEU A 62 -11.60 14.91 -1.57
C LEU A 62 -12.84 15.47 -0.86
N THR A 63 -13.43 14.74 0.09
CA THR A 63 -14.53 15.28 0.89
C THR A 63 -14.09 16.44 1.74
N ALA A 64 -12.90 16.36 2.37
CA ALA A 64 -12.33 17.46 3.14
C ALA A 64 -12.09 18.73 2.31
N GLN A 65 -11.66 18.57 1.05
CA GLN A 65 -11.33 19.70 0.19
C GLN A 65 -12.55 20.36 -0.46
N PHE A 66 -13.54 19.55 -0.90
CA PHE A 66 -14.55 20.03 -1.83
C PHE A 66 -15.98 20.05 -1.26
N LEU A 67 -16.23 19.35 -0.14
CA LEU A 67 -17.58 19.26 0.41
C LEU A 67 -17.73 20.16 1.65
N ALA A 68 -18.76 21.00 1.65
CA ALA A 68 -19.13 21.84 2.78
C ALA A 68 -19.91 21.04 3.85
N ILE A 69 -19.27 20.04 4.43
CA ILE A 69 -19.82 19.19 5.50
C ILE A 69 -19.14 19.58 6.81
N SER A 70 -19.87 19.55 7.93
CA SER A 70 -19.30 19.85 9.25
C SER A 70 -18.13 18.91 9.60
N TRP A 71 -17.15 19.42 10.33
CA TRP A 71 -15.99 18.65 10.76
C TRP A 71 -16.37 17.42 11.58
N ASP A 72 -17.38 17.52 12.45
CA ASP A 72 -17.87 16.39 13.24
C ASP A 72 -18.43 15.27 12.37
N THR A 73 -19.20 15.61 11.35
CA THR A 73 -19.72 14.63 10.39
C THR A 73 -18.59 14.00 9.58
N GLN A 74 -17.63 14.79 9.14
CA GLN A 74 -16.45 14.28 8.43
C GLN A 74 -15.64 13.33 9.31
N ALA A 75 -15.40 13.68 10.58
CA ALA A 75 -14.68 12.83 11.54
C ALA A 75 -15.33 11.45 11.66
N ILE A 76 -16.64 11.38 11.83
CA ILE A 76 -17.38 10.11 11.92
C ILE A 76 -17.18 9.26 10.64
N TRP A 77 -17.30 9.89 9.46
CA TRP A 77 -17.11 9.21 8.19
C TRP A 77 -15.67 8.71 8.00
N TRP A 78 -14.68 9.55 8.28
CA TRP A 78 -13.26 9.21 8.12
C TRP A 78 -12.86 8.09 9.07
N SER A 79 -13.28 8.15 10.32
CA SER A 79 -13.04 7.12 11.32
C SER A 79 -13.70 5.80 10.93
N THR A 80 -14.95 5.85 10.46
CA THR A 80 -15.65 4.65 9.97
C THR A 80 -14.92 4.02 8.78
N LEU A 81 -14.56 4.80 7.76
CA LEU A 81 -13.83 4.31 6.59
C LEU A 81 -12.46 3.73 6.99
N THR A 82 -11.74 4.40 7.87
CA THR A 82 -10.42 3.95 8.33
C THR A 82 -10.53 2.66 9.14
N LEU A 83 -11.54 2.51 10.01
CA LEU A 83 -11.78 1.29 10.77
C LEU A 83 -12.14 0.12 9.84
N VAL A 84 -13.08 0.32 8.92
CA VAL A 84 -13.47 -0.70 7.93
C VAL A 84 -12.27 -1.09 7.06
N GLY A 85 -11.50 -0.10 6.57
CA GLY A 85 -10.28 -0.34 5.81
C GLY A 85 -9.23 -1.11 6.59
N SER A 86 -9.03 -0.80 7.88
CA SER A 86 -8.09 -1.51 8.75
C SER A 86 -8.51 -2.97 8.98
N ILE A 87 -9.79 -3.23 9.23
CA ILE A 87 -10.31 -4.59 9.36
C ILE A 87 -10.13 -5.37 8.05
N ALA A 88 -10.51 -4.77 6.91
CA ALA A 88 -10.35 -5.39 5.60
C ALA A 88 -8.87 -5.69 5.30
N MET A 89 -7.97 -4.75 5.58
CA MET A 89 -6.52 -4.95 5.45
C MET A 89 -6.05 -6.16 6.26
N VAL A 90 -6.42 -6.26 7.54
CA VAL A 90 -6.03 -7.40 8.39
C VAL A 90 -6.53 -8.71 7.78
N VAL A 91 -7.81 -8.78 7.42
CA VAL A 91 -8.42 -10.01 6.86
C VAL A 91 -7.75 -10.42 5.55
N LEU A 92 -7.50 -9.47 4.65
CA LEU A 92 -6.91 -9.75 3.35
C LEU A 92 -5.44 -10.15 3.45
N THR A 93 -4.66 -9.51 4.33
CA THR A 93 -3.20 -9.71 4.36
C THR A 93 -2.74 -10.77 5.35
N TRP A 94 -3.60 -11.25 6.26
CA TRP A 94 -3.19 -12.11 7.38
C TRP A 94 -2.44 -13.38 6.97
N PHE A 95 -2.96 -14.09 5.97
CA PHE A 95 -2.32 -15.31 5.48
C PHE A 95 -0.96 -15.01 4.86
N TRP A 96 -0.93 -14.03 3.94
CA TRP A 96 0.30 -13.59 3.28
C TRP A 96 1.36 -13.15 4.31
N ALA A 97 0.98 -12.29 5.25
CA ALA A 97 1.87 -11.81 6.30
C ALA A 97 2.36 -12.93 7.24
N SER A 98 1.56 -13.99 7.38
CA SER A 98 1.94 -15.17 8.17
C SER A 98 2.98 -16.01 7.45
N VAL A 99 2.78 -16.26 6.15
CA VAL A 99 3.74 -17.00 5.31
C VAL A 99 5.07 -16.25 5.23
N GLU A 100 5.02 -14.94 5.03
CA GLU A 100 6.20 -14.05 4.95
C GLU A 100 6.81 -13.73 6.33
N LYS A 101 6.25 -14.25 7.44
CA LYS A 101 6.72 -14.00 8.83
C LYS A 101 6.78 -12.50 9.19
N VAL A 102 5.85 -11.69 8.65
CA VAL A 102 5.77 -10.24 8.85
C VAL A 102 4.46 -9.79 9.51
N ARG A 103 3.83 -10.61 10.35
CA ARG A 103 2.60 -10.23 11.07
C ARG A 103 2.74 -8.95 11.88
N TRP A 104 3.93 -8.68 12.42
CA TRP A 104 4.22 -7.46 13.16
C TRP A 104 3.99 -6.20 12.33
N LEU A 105 4.21 -6.28 11.00
CA LEU A 105 3.95 -5.17 10.08
C LEU A 105 2.45 -4.85 10.00
N VAL A 106 1.59 -5.87 9.98
CA VAL A 106 0.14 -5.67 9.99
C VAL A 106 -0.29 -4.96 11.27
N TYR A 107 0.23 -5.38 12.43
CA TYR A 107 -0.03 -4.68 13.70
C TYR A 107 0.49 -3.24 13.69
N CYS A 108 1.68 -3.00 13.14
CA CYS A 108 2.24 -1.67 13.01
C CYS A 108 1.29 -0.76 12.22
N TRP A 109 0.82 -1.19 11.05
CA TRP A 109 -0.14 -0.43 10.25
C TRP A 109 -1.45 -0.19 10.99
N VAL A 110 -2.01 -1.17 11.68
CA VAL A 110 -3.23 -1.01 12.47
C VAL A 110 -3.03 0.05 13.57
N ILE A 111 -1.92 -0.01 14.29
CA ILE A 111 -1.61 0.96 15.36
C ILE A 111 -1.46 2.38 14.79
N LEU A 112 -0.78 2.53 13.65
CA LEU A 112 -0.63 3.83 13.00
C LEU A 112 -1.97 4.41 12.53
N MET A 113 -2.83 3.58 11.92
CA MET A 113 -4.15 4.01 11.45
C MET A 113 -5.06 4.38 12.62
N LEU A 114 -5.15 3.54 13.66
CA LEU A 114 -5.94 3.83 14.85
C LEU A 114 -5.41 5.06 15.62
N GLY A 115 -4.10 5.19 15.75
CA GLY A 115 -3.47 6.36 16.34
C GLY A 115 -3.80 7.65 15.57
N GLY A 116 -3.75 7.59 14.25
CA GLY A 116 -4.14 8.70 13.38
C GLY A 116 -5.61 9.09 13.54
N VAL A 117 -6.52 8.10 13.58
CA VAL A 117 -7.95 8.34 13.84
C VAL A 117 -8.15 9.00 15.20
N VAL A 118 -7.59 8.43 16.26
CA VAL A 118 -7.75 8.99 17.61
C VAL A 118 -7.24 10.43 17.68
N LEU A 119 -6.06 10.74 17.11
CA LEU A 119 -5.54 12.10 17.08
C LEU A 119 -6.42 13.04 16.26
N THR A 120 -6.95 12.57 15.14
CA THR A 120 -7.86 13.35 14.29
C THR A 120 -9.16 13.65 15.03
N ASP A 121 -9.80 12.64 15.61
CA ASP A 121 -11.06 12.80 16.33
C ASP A 121 -10.91 13.70 17.57
N LEU A 122 -9.86 13.49 18.36
CA LEU A 122 -9.56 14.36 19.50
C LEU A 122 -9.33 15.81 19.06
N SER A 123 -8.66 16.03 17.93
CA SER A 123 -8.41 17.39 17.43
C SER A 123 -9.69 18.10 17.00
N ILE A 124 -10.65 17.35 16.44
CA ILE A 124 -11.94 17.89 15.99
C ILE A 124 -12.89 18.08 17.18
N PHE A 125 -13.16 17.03 17.96
CA PHE A 125 -14.17 17.07 19.01
C PHE A 125 -13.75 17.88 20.24
N LEU A 126 -12.45 17.96 20.55
CA LEU A 126 -11.92 18.77 21.65
C LEU A 126 -11.42 20.16 21.20
N GLY A 127 -11.51 20.47 19.89
CA GLY A 127 -11.05 21.75 19.35
C GLY A 127 -9.53 21.94 19.45
N TRP A 128 -8.74 20.87 19.28
CA TRP A 128 -7.28 20.91 19.42
C TRP A 128 -6.64 21.52 18.16
N GLY A 129 -6.74 22.84 18.05
CA GLY A 129 -6.44 23.59 16.83
C GLY A 129 -5.04 23.36 16.26
N GLU A 130 -4.02 23.17 17.11
CA GLU A 130 -2.65 22.92 16.64
C GLU A 130 -2.54 21.60 15.85
N VAL A 131 -3.24 20.55 16.28
CA VAL A 131 -3.26 19.25 15.57
C VAL A 131 -4.16 19.35 14.34
N LEU A 132 -5.31 20.02 14.48
CA LEU A 132 -6.26 20.21 13.37
C LEU A 132 -5.61 20.93 12.17
N MET A 133 -4.83 21.98 12.42
CA MET A 133 -4.09 22.68 11.38
C MET A 133 -2.98 21.83 10.72
N ARG A 134 -2.59 20.73 11.34
CA ARG A 134 -1.51 19.85 10.88
C ARG A 134 -1.98 18.44 10.49
N LEU A 135 -3.29 18.26 10.25
CA LEU A 135 -3.82 16.93 9.90
C LEU A 135 -3.18 16.35 8.64
N CYS A 136 -2.95 17.15 7.61
CA CYS A 136 -2.31 16.71 6.39
C CYS A 136 -0.85 16.24 6.63
N PRO A 137 0.03 17.04 7.26
CA PRO A 137 1.34 16.57 7.67
C PRO A 137 1.29 15.35 8.60
N LEU A 138 0.34 15.27 9.53
CA LEU A 138 0.17 14.13 10.43
C LEU A 138 -0.03 12.83 9.65
N TRP A 139 -0.99 12.81 8.73
CA TRP A 139 -1.30 11.60 7.96
C TRP A 139 -0.18 11.21 6.99
N LEU A 140 0.48 12.18 6.34
CA LEU A 140 1.67 11.92 5.52
C LEU A 140 2.81 11.34 6.38
N GLY A 141 3.03 11.88 7.58
CA GLY A 141 4.03 11.39 8.51
C GLY A 141 3.77 9.96 8.99
N LEU A 142 2.54 9.67 9.43
CA LEU A 142 2.14 8.32 9.85
C LEU A 142 2.30 7.30 8.72
N THR A 143 1.87 7.66 7.52
CA THR A 143 2.01 6.81 6.33
C THR A 143 3.48 6.60 5.97
N SER A 144 4.31 7.63 6.05
CA SER A 144 5.76 7.49 5.84
C SER A 144 6.39 6.52 6.84
N ILE A 145 6.04 6.63 8.14
CA ILE A 145 6.50 5.67 9.17
C ILE A 145 6.06 4.25 8.82
N GLY A 146 4.81 4.05 8.41
CA GLY A 146 4.31 2.76 7.96
C GLY A 146 5.11 2.18 6.78
N TYR A 147 5.43 3.01 5.79
CA TYR A 147 6.29 2.59 4.68
C TYR A 147 7.73 2.27 5.13
N LEU A 148 8.31 3.03 6.07
CA LEU A 148 9.63 2.69 6.64
C LEU A 148 9.60 1.35 7.37
N CYS A 149 8.56 1.07 8.14
CA CYS A 149 8.37 -0.25 8.74
C CYS A 149 8.26 -1.35 7.66
N THR A 150 7.59 -1.07 6.54
CA THR A 150 7.47 -1.98 5.41
C THR A 150 8.84 -2.21 4.74
N VAL A 151 9.67 -1.17 4.61
CA VAL A 151 11.07 -1.31 4.14
C VAL A 151 11.85 -2.30 5.01
N LEU A 152 11.75 -2.17 6.34
CA LEU A 152 12.44 -3.06 7.28
C LEU A 152 11.94 -4.51 7.18
N ALA A 153 10.62 -4.69 6.99
CA ALA A 153 10.00 -6.00 6.87
C ALA A 153 10.36 -6.72 5.56
N LEU A 154 10.27 -6.02 4.44
CA LEU A 154 10.34 -6.59 3.08
C LEU A 154 11.68 -6.34 2.39
N ARG A 155 12.51 -5.45 2.91
CA ARG A 155 13.76 -4.98 2.29
C ARG A 155 13.55 -4.45 0.87
N SER A 156 12.48 -3.71 0.69
CA SER A 156 12.07 -3.15 -0.61
C SER A 156 12.46 -1.68 -0.72
N ARG A 157 13.14 -1.34 -1.82
CA ARG A 157 13.51 0.05 -2.15
C ARG A 157 12.32 0.85 -2.65
N ALA A 158 11.32 0.18 -3.24
CA ALA A 158 10.08 0.83 -3.68
C ALA A 158 9.35 1.46 -2.50
N PHE A 159 9.22 0.76 -1.37
CA PHE A 159 8.61 1.33 -0.16
C PHE A 159 9.46 2.44 0.46
N LEU A 160 10.80 2.41 0.33
CA LEU A 160 11.63 3.53 0.73
C LEU A 160 11.33 4.78 -0.12
N LEU A 161 11.19 4.61 -1.43
CA LEU A 161 10.78 5.71 -2.31
C LEU A 161 9.41 6.26 -1.90
N MET A 162 8.43 5.40 -1.60
CA MET A 162 7.11 5.84 -1.12
C MET A 162 7.22 6.62 0.20
N ALA A 163 8.03 6.16 1.15
CA ALA A 163 8.27 6.89 2.40
C ALA A 163 8.85 8.30 2.13
N LEU A 164 9.85 8.39 1.25
CA LEU A 164 10.47 9.67 0.89
C LEU A 164 9.49 10.62 0.17
N ILE A 165 8.63 10.11 -0.71
CA ILE A 165 7.58 10.90 -1.38
C ILE A 165 6.62 11.48 -0.34
N HIS A 166 6.22 10.72 0.69
CA HIS A 166 5.35 11.21 1.76
C HIS A 166 6.04 12.24 2.65
N LEU A 167 7.32 12.05 3.00
CA LEU A 167 8.10 13.05 3.74
C LEU A 167 8.27 14.34 2.93
N LEU A 168 8.53 14.24 1.63
CA LEU A 168 8.59 15.39 0.73
C LEU A 168 7.22 16.08 0.64
N GLY A 169 6.14 15.32 0.53
CA GLY A 169 4.77 15.84 0.59
C GLY A 169 4.54 16.65 1.87
N MET A 170 4.92 16.10 3.02
CA MET A 170 4.81 16.80 4.31
C MET A 170 5.58 18.13 4.33
N ALA A 171 6.77 18.20 3.72
CA ALA A 171 7.57 19.42 3.63
C ALA A 171 6.98 20.47 2.66
N ILE A 172 6.25 20.01 1.64
CA ILE A 172 5.67 20.86 0.59
C ILE A 172 4.29 21.42 0.98
N ILE A 173 3.51 20.70 1.77
CA ILE A 173 2.13 21.09 2.17
C ILE A 173 2.01 22.56 2.64
N PRO A 174 2.93 23.13 3.44
CA PRO A 174 2.80 24.51 3.89
C PRO A 174 2.77 25.54 2.75
N TYR A 175 3.33 25.22 1.59
CA TYR A 175 3.32 26.09 0.40
C TYR A 175 2.00 26.01 -0.40
N PHE A 176 1.14 25.02 -0.11
CA PHE A 176 -0.14 24.75 -0.76
C PHE A 176 -1.28 24.73 0.26
N SER A 177 -1.31 25.66 1.20
CA SER A 177 -2.25 25.66 2.33
C SER A 177 -3.73 25.58 1.91
N GLU A 178 -4.10 26.26 0.81
CA GLU A 178 -5.49 26.23 0.29
C GLU A 178 -5.86 24.87 -0.34
N TRP A 179 -4.87 24.11 -0.83
CA TRP A 179 -5.05 22.81 -1.50
C TRP A 179 -4.45 21.65 -0.69
N GLN A 180 -4.23 21.85 0.61
CA GLN A 180 -3.50 20.89 1.44
C GLN A 180 -4.16 19.50 1.47
N PHE A 181 -5.50 19.44 1.58
CA PHE A 181 -6.23 18.18 1.59
C PHE A 181 -6.16 17.50 0.23
N PHE A 182 -6.40 18.22 -0.85
CA PHE A 182 -6.31 17.68 -2.22
C PHE A 182 -4.91 17.14 -2.50
N THR A 183 -3.85 17.91 -2.20
CA THR A 183 -2.46 17.51 -2.42
C THR A 183 -2.10 16.26 -1.60
N THR A 184 -2.51 16.22 -0.33
CA THR A 184 -2.31 15.06 0.54
C THR A 184 -3.01 13.81 -0.01
N GLY A 185 -4.28 13.95 -0.35
CA GLY A 185 -5.06 12.86 -0.94
C GLY A 185 -4.45 12.34 -2.24
N LEU A 186 -3.98 13.24 -3.09
CA LEU A 186 -3.34 12.90 -4.36
C LEU A 186 -2.04 12.11 -4.14
N VAL A 187 -1.17 12.59 -3.25
CA VAL A 187 0.08 11.90 -2.90
C VAL A 187 -0.19 10.49 -2.38
N MET A 188 -1.11 10.36 -1.41
CA MET A 188 -1.44 9.06 -0.81
C MET A 188 -2.11 8.12 -1.83
N MET A 189 -3.13 8.59 -2.53
CA MET A 189 -3.88 7.79 -3.51
C MET A 189 -2.99 7.30 -4.64
N ILE A 190 -2.23 8.21 -5.29
CA ILE A 190 -1.40 7.85 -6.44
C ILE A 190 -0.29 6.88 -6.02
N SER A 191 0.35 7.10 -4.87
CA SER A 191 1.37 6.18 -4.36
C SER A 191 0.82 4.77 -4.19
N LEU A 192 -0.37 4.63 -3.59
CA LEU A 192 -1.02 3.34 -3.38
C LEU A 192 -1.44 2.68 -4.71
N LEU A 193 -2.01 3.45 -5.65
CA LEU A 193 -2.40 2.90 -6.95
C LEU A 193 -1.20 2.47 -7.78
N ILE A 194 -0.08 3.20 -7.76
CA ILE A 194 1.16 2.78 -8.41
C ILE A 194 1.65 1.46 -7.81
N MET A 195 1.62 1.31 -6.49
CA MET A 195 2.03 0.07 -5.81
C MET A 195 1.06 -1.09 -6.08
N ALA A 196 -0.21 -0.80 -6.39
CA ALA A 196 -1.20 -1.80 -6.79
C ALA A 196 -1.05 -2.24 -8.25
N GLU A 197 -0.67 -1.34 -9.15
CA GLU A 197 -0.56 -1.62 -10.60
C GLU A 197 0.79 -2.23 -10.99
N LEU A 198 1.86 -1.87 -10.29
CA LEU A 198 3.21 -2.33 -10.59
C LEU A 198 3.69 -3.35 -9.57
N GLN A 199 4.59 -4.23 -9.99
CA GLN A 199 5.30 -5.12 -9.09
C GLN A 199 6.52 -4.42 -8.52
N TRP A 200 6.58 -4.34 -7.20
CA TRP A 200 7.69 -3.76 -6.44
C TRP A 200 8.74 -4.81 -6.08
N ASP A 201 9.97 -4.36 -5.79
CA ASP A 201 11.07 -5.21 -5.35
C ASP A 201 10.83 -5.73 -3.93
N MET A 202 11.21 -6.97 -3.69
CA MET A 202 11.09 -7.62 -2.40
C MET A 202 12.28 -8.58 -2.18
N ARG A 203 12.61 -8.82 -0.91
CA ARG A 203 13.55 -9.86 -0.54
C ARG A 203 13.14 -11.23 -1.12
N PRO A 204 14.09 -12.16 -1.27
CA PRO A 204 13.78 -13.53 -1.70
C PRO A 204 12.76 -14.22 -0.80
N PRO A 205 11.95 -15.18 -1.33
CA PRO A 205 10.97 -15.94 -0.56
C PRO A 205 11.59 -16.59 0.68
N ILE A 206 10.84 -16.56 1.79
CA ILE A 206 11.23 -17.15 3.06
C ILE A 206 10.67 -18.57 3.16
N ASP A 207 11.43 -19.49 3.71
CA ASP A 207 10.90 -20.80 4.09
C ASP A 207 9.91 -20.65 5.24
N SER A 208 8.66 -21.04 5.01
CA SER A 208 7.57 -20.97 5.97
C SER A 208 7.07 -22.35 6.34
N ASP A 209 6.91 -22.57 7.65
CA ASP A 209 6.39 -23.83 8.19
C ASP A 209 4.87 -23.99 7.95
N LEU A 210 4.20 -22.93 7.50
CA LEU A 210 2.78 -22.94 7.15
C LEU A 210 2.50 -23.54 5.76
N LEU A 211 3.55 -23.71 4.95
CA LEU A 211 3.45 -24.27 3.60
C LEU A 211 3.79 -25.77 3.62
N THR A 212 3.02 -26.55 2.86
CA THR A 212 3.35 -27.96 2.64
C THR A 212 4.62 -28.11 1.81
N PRO A 213 5.32 -29.26 1.83
CA PRO A 213 6.48 -29.50 1.00
C PRO A 213 6.25 -29.24 -0.50
N GLU A 214 5.08 -29.60 -0.98
CA GLU A 214 4.67 -29.38 -2.38
C GLU A 214 4.53 -27.89 -2.70
N GLN A 215 3.91 -27.12 -1.79
CA GLN A 215 3.76 -25.67 -1.93
C GLN A 215 5.13 -24.95 -1.88
N LYS A 216 6.05 -25.43 -1.05
CA LYS A 216 7.42 -24.92 -1.01
C LYS A 216 8.15 -25.15 -2.34
N LEU A 217 8.03 -26.36 -2.90
CA LEU A 217 8.59 -26.67 -4.22
C LEU A 217 7.99 -25.80 -5.33
N PHE A 218 6.67 -25.59 -5.28
CA PHE A 218 5.99 -24.69 -6.22
C PHE A 218 6.60 -23.27 -6.16
N ASN A 219 6.72 -22.68 -4.96
CA ASN A 219 7.29 -21.35 -4.78
C ASN A 219 8.77 -21.29 -5.25
N GLN A 220 9.55 -22.34 -5.04
CA GLN A 220 10.93 -22.43 -5.55
C GLN A 220 10.96 -22.40 -7.08
N HIS A 221 10.07 -23.15 -7.75
CA HIS A 221 9.97 -23.13 -9.22
C HIS A 221 9.51 -21.75 -9.73
N GLN A 222 8.54 -21.09 -9.09
CA GLN A 222 8.12 -19.75 -9.47
C GLN A 222 9.27 -18.74 -9.34
N ASN A 223 10.04 -18.82 -8.24
CA ASN A 223 11.21 -17.95 -8.05
C ASN A 223 12.28 -18.17 -9.13
N GLN A 224 12.56 -19.42 -9.53
CA GLN A 224 13.48 -19.72 -10.63
C GLN A 224 12.99 -19.11 -11.96
N ARG A 225 11.68 -19.22 -12.26
CA ARG A 225 11.07 -18.61 -13.45
C ARG A 225 11.23 -17.09 -13.46
N ARG A 226 11.00 -16.41 -12.33
CA ARG A 226 11.23 -14.96 -12.17
C ARG A 226 12.67 -14.59 -12.45
N GLN A 227 13.64 -15.32 -11.88
CA GLN A 227 15.07 -15.07 -12.07
C GLN A 227 15.50 -15.24 -13.54
N LEU A 228 14.99 -16.26 -14.22
CA LEU A 228 15.27 -16.48 -15.66
C LEU A 228 14.70 -15.36 -16.52
N ALA A 229 13.47 -14.90 -16.25
CA ALA A 229 12.86 -13.79 -16.95
C ALA A 229 13.64 -12.47 -16.76
N ASP A 230 14.11 -12.21 -15.53
CA ASP A 230 14.94 -11.03 -15.26
C ASP A 230 16.29 -11.07 -15.98
N LEU A 231 16.93 -12.25 -16.07
CA LEU A 231 18.18 -12.42 -16.85
C LEU A 231 17.99 -12.21 -18.36
N GLN A 232 16.83 -12.58 -18.90
CA GLN A 232 16.51 -12.36 -20.31
C GLN A 232 16.29 -10.87 -20.61
N ARG A 233 15.63 -10.12 -19.69
CA ARG A 233 15.42 -8.67 -19.84
C ARG A 233 16.71 -7.86 -19.81
N VAL A 234 17.72 -8.31 -19.07
CA VAL A 234 19.02 -7.61 -18.99
C VAL A 234 19.87 -7.82 -20.25
N LYS A 235 19.58 -8.88 -21.05
CA LYS A 235 20.30 -9.19 -22.28
C LYS A 235 19.74 -8.52 -23.52
N ASN A 236 18.50 -8.05 -23.46
CA ASN A 236 17.84 -7.28 -24.52
C ASN A 236 17.90 -5.78 -24.23
#